data_6a7d81bba13539d5addf01d66eab8d13
#
_entry.id   6a7d81bba13539d5addf01d66eab8d13
#
_cell.length_a   1.000
_cell.length_b   1.000
_cell.length_c   1.000
_cell.angle_alpha   90.00
_cell.angle_beta   90.00
_cell.angle_gamma   90.00
#
_symmetry.space_group_name_H-M   'P 1'
#
loop_
_entity.id
_entity.type
_entity.pdbx_description
1 polymer ?
#
loop_
_entity_poly.entity_id
_entity_poly.type
_entity_poly.pdbx_seq_one_letter_code
_entity_poly.pdbx_strand_id
1 'polypeptide(L)'
;PGMKYKHYAPKAELTLVEPAMEDKKASMTQEQVECMVSMVWKLAKEQIDAGVRVGIICTDESRAAYPEGIVRSIGARKSQESVAHNLYGVLREFDDLKAEVIFSESFGEDHLGQAIMNRLSKAAGYKIVRV
;
A
#
# COMPACT_ATOMS: atom_id res chain seq x y z
N PRO A 1 -12.93 24.23 -6.46
CA PRO A 1 -11.99 24.54 -5.41
C PRO A 1 -11.56 23.31 -4.67
N GLY A 2 -11.94 23.14 -3.41
CA GLY A 2 -11.47 21.99 -2.65
C GLY A 2 -11.72 20.63 -3.29
N MET A 3 -12.69 20.56 -4.15
CA MET A 3 -13.07 19.32 -4.83
C MET A 3 -11.97 18.78 -5.73
N LYS A 4 -11.25 19.62 -6.43
CA LYS A 4 -10.23 19.13 -7.35
C LYS A 4 -9.00 18.59 -6.64
N TYR A 5 -8.83 18.87 -5.36
CA TYR A 5 -7.74 18.35 -4.55
C TYR A 5 -8.19 17.26 -3.60
N LYS A 6 -9.42 16.84 -3.77
CA LYS A 6 -9.97 15.77 -2.96
C LYS A 6 -9.17 14.48 -3.18
N HIS A 7 -8.85 13.80 -2.11
CA HIS A 7 -8.11 12.56 -2.19
C HIS A 7 -8.97 11.48 -2.84
N TYR A 8 -8.36 10.77 -3.77
CA TYR A 8 -9.01 9.64 -4.37
C TYR A 8 -9.03 8.49 -3.36
N ALA A 9 -10.19 7.93 -3.13
CA ALA A 9 -10.34 6.74 -2.32
C ALA A 9 -10.93 5.65 -3.22
N PRO A 10 -10.31 4.48 -3.31
CA PRO A 10 -10.87 3.39 -4.10
C PRO A 10 -12.17 2.90 -3.48
N LYS A 11 -13.01 2.24 -4.26
CA LYS A 11 -14.24 1.64 -3.75
C LYS A 11 -13.94 0.48 -2.82
N ALA A 12 -12.85 -0.22 -3.04
CA ALA A 12 -12.41 -1.32 -2.19
C ALA A 12 -12.00 -0.79 -0.83
N GLU A 13 -12.19 -1.61 0.19
CA GLU A 13 -11.67 -1.31 1.52
C GLU A 13 -10.16 -1.51 1.50
N LEU A 14 -9.40 -0.46 1.78
CA LEU A 14 -7.95 -0.49 1.78
C LEU A 14 -7.42 -0.51 3.20
N THR A 15 -6.51 -1.44 3.47
CA THR A 15 -5.81 -1.54 4.75
C THR A 15 -4.33 -1.32 4.52
N LEU A 16 -3.74 -0.40 5.26
CA LEU A 16 -2.30 -0.20 5.27
C LEU A 16 -1.67 -1.13 6.29
N VAL A 17 -0.53 -1.70 5.95
CA VAL A 17 0.29 -2.45 6.89
C VAL A 17 1.59 -1.69 7.07
N GLU A 18 1.95 -1.38 8.31
CA GLU A 18 3.19 -0.69 8.58
C GLU A 18 3.97 -1.38 9.70
N PRO A 19 5.30 -1.34 9.64
CA PRO A 19 6.11 -1.87 10.74
C PRO A 19 6.07 -0.91 11.92
N ALA A 20 6.24 -1.44 13.12
CA ALA A 20 6.42 -0.62 14.29
C ALA A 20 7.76 0.12 14.17
N MET A 21 7.72 1.44 14.26
CA MET A 21 8.90 2.29 14.14
C MET A 21 8.85 3.35 15.21
N GLU A 22 9.96 3.51 15.94
CA GLU A 22 10.07 4.57 16.93
C GLU A 22 10.14 5.94 16.25
N ASP A 23 10.88 6.02 15.15
CA ASP A 23 11.00 7.24 14.37
C ASP A 23 10.44 7.02 12.97
N LYS A 24 9.24 7.54 12.75
CA LYS A 24 8.56 7.40 11.45
C LYS A 24 9.25 8.15 10.33
N LYS A 25 10.09 9.12 10.66
CA LYS A 25 10.84 9.88 9.66
C LYS A 25 12.11 9.16 9.21
N ALA A 26 12.48 8.09 9.89
CA ALA A 26 13.60 7.26 9.45
C ALA A 26 13.18 6.35 8.32
N SER A 27 14.15 5.92 7.53
CA SER A 27 13.91 4.90 6.51
C SER A 27 13.67 3.56 7.18
N MET A 28 12.83 2.73 6.58
CA MET A 28 12.61 1.38 7.06
C MET A 28 13.85 0.53 6.85
N THR A 29 14.19 -0.30 7.83
CA THR A 29 15.24 -1.29 7.66
C THR A 29 14.72 -2.43 6.78
N GLN A 30 15.64 -3.22 6.23
CA GLN A 30 15.27 -4.38 5.43
C GLN A 30 14.43 -5.36 6.26
N GLU A 31 14.77 -5.55 7.53
CA GLU A 31 14.03 -6.43 8.41
C GLU A 31 12.59 -5.94 8.62
N GLN A 32 12.42 -4.63 8.80
CA GLN A 32 11.08 -4.04 8.92
C GLN A 32 10.27 -4.23 7.66
N VAL A 33 10.89 -4.05 6.49
CA VAL A 33 10.21 -4.29 5.22
C VAL A 33 9.78 -5.74 5.10
N GLU A 34 10.64 -6.68 5.45
CA GLU A 34 10.32 -8.11 5.36
C GLU A 34 9.17 -8.50 6.29
N CYS A 35 9.16 -7.98 7.51
CA CYS A 35 8.05 -8.22 8.43
C CYS A 35 6.74 -7.67 7.88
N MET A 36 6.79 -6.46 7.33
CA MET A 36 5.62 -5.83 6.72
C MET A 36 5.10 -6.64 5.54
N VAL A 37 5.98 -7.05 4.64
CA VAL A 37 5.61 -7.85 3.46
C VAL A 37 4.97 -9.16 3.88
N SER A 38 5.53 -9.83 4.89
CA SER A 38 4.97 -11.08 5.40
C SER A 38 3.56 -10.88 5.94
N MET A 39 3.31 -9.78 6.64
CA MET A 39 1.96 -9.50 7.16
C MET A 39 0.98 -9.16 6.04
N VAL A 40 1.41 -8.38 5.07
CA VAL A 40 0.56 -8.08 3.89
C VAL A 40 0.14 -9.39 3.23
N TRP A 41 1.08 -10.29 3.01
CA TRP A 41 0.76 -11.57 2.38
C TRP A 41 -0.16 -12.41 3.23
N LYS A 42 0.08 -12.47 4.54
CA LYS A 42 -0.78 -13.23 5.44
C LYS A 42 -2.23 -12.75 5.37
N LEU A 43 -2.44 -11.44 5.46
CA LEU A 43 -3.79 -10.86 5.42
C LEU A 43 -4.43 -11.07 4.05
N ALA A 44 -3.67 -10.86 2.99
CA ALA A 44 -4.17 -11.05 1.63
C ALA A 44 -4.54 -12.50 1.37
N LYS A 45 -3.70 -13.44 1.77
CA LYS A 45 -3.93 -14.87 1.53
C LYS A 45 -5.19 -15.36 2.23
N GLU A 46 -5.44 -14.90 3.45
CA GLU A 46 -6.68 -15.25 4.16
C GLU A 46 -7.92 -14.84 3.37
N GLN A 47 -7.91 -13.66 2.78
CA GLN A 47 -9.03 -13.17 1.99
C GLN A 47 -9.13 -13.87 0.63
N ILE A 48 -8.00 -14.14 0.01
CA ILE A 48 -7.98 -14.89 -1.26
C ILE A 48 -8.58 -16.27 -1.06
N ASP A 49 -8.20 -16.95 0.02
CA ASP A 49 -8.71 -18.28 0.32
C ASP A 49 -10.20 -18.27 0.64
N ALA A 50 -10.72 -17.14 1.11
CA ALA A 50 -12.14 -16.95 1.35
C ALA A 50 -12.92 -16.58 0.08
N GLY A 51 -12.26 -16.51 -1.07
CA GLY A 51 -12.92 -16.20 -2.34
C GLY A 51 -13.07 -14.71 -2.61
N VAL A 52 -12.42 -13.86 -1.83
CA VAL A 52 -12.50 -12.40 -2.00
C VAL A 52 -11.51 -11.96 -3.08
N ARG A 53 -11.90 -10.98 -3.88
CA ARG A 53 -11.05 -10.42 -4.91
C ARG A 53 -10.11 -9.39 -4.28
N VAL A 54 -8.86 -9.77 -4.11
CA VAL A 54 -7.89 -9.03 -3.30
C VAL A 54 -6.87 -8.30 -4.17
N GLY A 55 -6.69 -7.00 -3.90
CA GLY A 55 -5.62 -6.22 -4.48
C GLY A 55 -4.47 -6.07 -3.50
N ILE A 56 -3.25 -6.01 -4.03
CA ILE A 56 -2.05 -5.80 -3.21
C ILE A 56 -1.23 -4.68 -3.84
N ILE A 57 -0.94 -3.66 -3.06
CA ILE A 57 -0.03 -2.59 -3.46
C ILE A 57 1.35 -2.90 -2.90
N CYS A 58 2.31 -3.05 -3.77
CA CYS A 58 3.68 -3.41 -3.41
C CYS A 58 4.69 -2.51 -4.13
N THR A 59 5.95 -2.85 -4.00
CA THR A 59 7.03 -2.21 -4.74
C THR A 59 7.65 -3.21 -5.71
N ASP A 60 8.49 -2.71 -6.60
CA ASP A 60 9.21 -3.58 -7.54
C ASP A 60 10.03 -4.64 -6.78
N GLU A 61 10.61 -4.25 -5.65
CA GLU A 61 11.47 -5.14 -4.86
C GLU A 61 10.69 -6.26 -4.17
N SER A 62 9.44 -6.01 -3.79
CA SER A 62 8.64 -6.97 -3.02
C SER A 62 7.64 -7.76 -3.83
N ARG A 63 7.46 -7.41 -5.09
CA ARG A 63 6.41 -7.99 -5.94
C ARG A 63 6.44 -9.53 -5.96
N ALA A 64 7.63 -10.10 -6.01
CA ALA A 64 7.78 -11.57 -6.09
C ALA A 64 7.30 -12.29 -4.83
N ALA A 65 7.11 -11.57 -3.72
CA ALA A 65 6.62 -12.16 -2.47
C ALA A 65 5.13 -12.45 -2.52
N TYR A 66 4.41 -11.97 -3.53
CA TYR A 66 2.96 -12.09 -3.63
C TYR A 66 2.58 -12.94 -4.85
N PRO A 67 2.42 -14.26 -4.66
CA PRO A 67 2.17 -15.15 -5.81
C PRO A 67 0.74 -15.16 -6.32
N GLU A 68 -0.22 -14.60 -5.57
CA GLU A 68 -1.62 -14.59 -5.95
C GLU A 68 -2.22 -13.21 -5.69
N GLY A 69 -3.39 -12.96 -6.27
CA GLY A 69 -4.12 -11.70 -6.11
C GLY A 69 -3.84 -10.74 -7.26
N ILE A 70 -4.48 -9.59 -7.19
CA ILE A 70 -4.24 -8.50 -8.15
C ILE A 70 -3.08 -7.68 -7.60
N VAL A 71 -1.86 -8.07 -7.97
CA VAL A 71 -0.62 -7.48 -7.44
C VAL A 71 -0.18 -6.35 -8.34
N ARG A 72 0.00 -5.15 -7.78
CA ARG A 72 0.46 -3.99 -8.53
C ARG A 72 1.58 -3.29 -7.80
N SER A 73 2.69 -3.11 -8.50
CA SER A 73 3.80 -2.32 -7.99
C SER A 73 3.56 -0.85 -8.29
N ILE A 74 3.85 0.00 -7.32
CA ILE A 74 3.79 1.45 -7.53
C ILE A 74 5.18 2.04 -7.78
N GLY A 75 6.17 1.20 -8.00
CA GLY A 75 7.53 1.61 -8.32
C GLY A 75 8.55 1.06 -7.36
N ALA A 76 9.79 1.51 -7.49
CA ALA A 76 10.86 1.08 -6.62
C ALA A 76 10.77 1.81 -5.27
N ARG A 77 10.95 1.07 -4.18
CA ARG A 77 10.89 1.66 -2.83
C ARG A 77 11.91 2.78 -2.65
N LYS A 78 13.05 2.67 -3.31
CA LYS A 78 14.09 3.70 -3.26
C LYS A 78 13.75 4.95 -4.07
N SER A 79 12.79 4.87 -4.97
CA SER A 79 12.40 6.00 -5.81
C SER A 79 11.04 6.54 -5.37
N GLN A 80 11.06 7.37 -4.33
CA GLN A 80 9.82 7.95 -3.80
C GLN A 80 9.08 8.77 -4.84
N GLU A 81 9.80 9.36 -5.80
CA GLU A 81 9.16 10.12 -6.87
C GLU A 81 8.29 9.20 -7.74
N SER A 82 8.79 8.01 -8.09
CA SER A 82 7.99 7.07 -8.89
C SER A 82 6.78 6.57 -8.11
N VAL A 83 6.94 6.31 -6.82
CA VAL A 83 5.84 5.88 -5.96
C VAL A 83 4.77 6.96 -5.90
N ALA A 84 5.14 8.20 -5.63
CA ALA A 84 4.20 9.31 -5.57
C ALA A 84 3.49 9.52 -6.91
N HIS A 85 4.23 9.38 -8.02
CA HIS A 85 3.68 9.56 -9.35
C HIS A 85 2.66 8.48 -9.71
N ASN A 86 2.91 7.25 -9.32
CA ASN A 86 2.10 6.11 -9.75
C ASN A 86 0.90 5.83 -8.84
N LEU A 87 0.86 6.43 -7.66
CA LEU A 87 -0.10 6.04 -6.63
C LEU A 87 -1.56 6.13 -7.08
N TYR A 88 -1.97 7.26 -7.65
CA TYR A 88 -3.36 7.43 -8.08
C TYR A 88 -3.73 6.47 -9.19
N GLY A 89 -2.84 6.27 -10.15
CA GLY A 89 -3.09 5.36 -11.25
C GLY A 89 -3.33 3.94 -10.77
N VAL A 90 -2.53 3.49 -9.80
CA VAL A 90 -2.67 2.15 -9.23
C VAL A 90 -3.99 2.03 -8.46
N LEU A 91 -4.35 3.03 -7.65
CA LEU A 91 -5.62 2.99 -6.91
C LEU A 91 -6.81 2.91 -7.87
N ARG A 92 -6.78 3.68 -8.96
CA ARG A 92 -7.85 3.65 -9.96
C ARG A 92 -7.89 2.32 -10.70
N GLU A 93 -6.74 1.71 -10.94
CA GLU A 93 -6.68 0.41 -11.59
C GLU A 93 -7.39 -0.66 -10.77
N PHE A 94 -7.30 -0.62 -9.45
CA PHE A 94 -8.02 -1.55 -8.60
C PHE A 94 -9.53 -1.41 -8.73
N ASP A 95 -10.03 -0.18 -8.92
CA ASP A 95 -11.46 0.01 -9.19
C ASP A 95 -11.86 -0.63 -10.52
N ASP A 96 -11.04 -0.43 -11.56
CA ASP A 96 -11.30 -1.01 -12.87
C ASP A 96 -11.30 -2.55 -12.82
N LEU A 97 -10.42 -3.11 -12.02
CA LEU A 97 -10.30 -4.56 -11.86
C LEU A 97 -11.25 -5.11 -10.80
N LYS A 98 -12.05 -4.24 -10.17
CA LYS A 98 -13.09 -4.62 -9.21
C LYS A 98 -12.55 -5.35 -7.99
N ALA A 99 -11.40 -4.92 -7.49
CA ALA A 99 -10.91 -5.43 -6.21
C ALA A 99 -11.91 -5.11 -5.11
N GLU A 100 -12.14 -6.07 -4.23
CA GLU A 100 -13.07 -5.89 -3.11
C GLU A 100 -12.35 -5.38 -1.87
N VAL A 101 -11.14 -5.85 -1.65
CA VAL A 101 -10.26 -5.36 -0.58
C VAL A 101 -8.87 -5.16 -1.14
N ILE A 102 -8.12 -4.25 -0.54
CA ILE A 102 -6.75 -3.95 -0.93
C ILE A 102 -5.88 -3.94 0.32
N PHE A 103 -4.73 -4.57 0.26
CA PHE A 103 -3.71 -4.47 1.31
C PHE A 103 -2.49 -3.77 0.71
N SER A 104 -1.96 -2.80 1.42
CA SER A 104 -0.86 -1.99 0.94
C SER A 104 0.32 -2.00 1.89
N GLU A 105 1.51 -2.10 1.34
CA GLU A 105 2.73 -1.78 2.06
C GLU A 105 2.75 -0.30 2.38
N SER A 106 3.53 0.06 3.38
CA SER A 106 3.71 1.44 3.81
C SER A 106 5.13 1.90 3.49
N PHE A 107 5.36 3.18 3.67
CA PHE A 107 6.63 3.82 3.39
C PHE A 107 7.05 4.64 4.58
N GLY A 108 8.36 4.82 4.78
CA GLY A 108 8.85 5.75 5.80
C GLY A 108 8.41 7.17 5.46
N GLU A 109 8.36 8.04 6.48
CA GLU A 109 7.88 9.41 6.28
C GLU A 109 9.02 10.39 6.02
N ASP A 110 10.20 9.90 5.64
CA ASP A 110 11.32 10.72 5.20
C ASP A 110 11.07 11.27 3.80
N HIS A 111 11.55 12.47 3.52
CA HIS A 111 11.43 13.12 2.21
C HIS A 111 9.99 13.10 1.68
N LEU A 112 9.75 12.55 0.50
CA LEU A 112 8.42 12.46 -0.09
C LEU A 112 7.52 11.43 0.59
N GLY A 113 8.08 10.61 1.45
CA GLY A 113 7.32 9.55 2.14
C GLY A 113 6.15 10.09 2.93
N GLN A 114 6.28 11.28 3.54
CA GLN A 114 5.18 11.87 4.29
C GLN A 114 3.98 12.14 3.39
N ALA A 115 4.21 12.70 2.19
CA ALA A 115 3.12 12.96 1.24
C ALA A 115 2.49 11.66 0.75
N ILE A 116 3.31 10.64 0.49
CA ILE A 116 2.84 9.33 0.07
C ILE A 116 1.94 8.74 1.17
N MET A 117 2.41 8.76 2.42
CA MET A 117 1.65 8.18 3.53
C MET A 117 0.37 8.95 3.83
N ASN A 118 0.37 10.27 3.66
CA ASN A 118 -0.85 11.06 3.81
C ASN A 118 -1.93 10.59 2.82
N ARG A 119 -1.56 10.35 1.58
CA ARG A 119 -2.50 9.90 0.56
C ARG A 119 -2.99 8.49 0.82
N LEU A 120 -2.07 7.59 1.13
CA LEU A 120 -2.43 6.20 1.44
C LEU A 120 -3.31 6.11 2.67
N SER A 121 -2.97 6.83 3.73
CA SER A 121 -3.76 6.82 4.97
C SER A 121 -5.19 7.29 4.74
N LYS A 122 -5.35 8.34 3.95
CA LYS A 122 -6.69 8.85 3.62
C LYS A 122 -7.46 7.88 2.74
N ALA A 123 -6.79 7.28 1.76
CA ALA A 123 -7.42 6.26 0.91
C ALA A 123 -7.87 5.05 1.72
N ALA A 124 -7.16 4.74 2.79
CA ALA A 124 -7.48 3.63 3.69
C ALA A 124 -8.48 4.00 4.77
N GLY A 125 -8.91 5.27 4.83
CA GLY A 125 -9.75 5.73 5.93
C GLY A 125 -9.07 5.56 7.28
N TYR A 126 -7.75 5.63 7.29
CA TYR A 126 -6.90 5.46 8.48
C TYR A 126 -6.95 4.05 9.08
N LYS A 127 -7.33 3.06 8.29
CA LYS A 127 -7.28 1.67 8.71
C LYS A 127 -5.84 1.15 8.54
N ILE A 128 -5.15 1.00 9.66
CA ILE A 128 -3.72 0.66 9.67
C ILE A 128 -3.50 -0.54 10.60
N VAL A 129 -2.80 -1.54 10.09
CA VAL A 129 -2.36 -2.69 10.87
C VAL A 129 -0.85 -2.52 11.12
N ARG A 130 -0.45 -2.59 12.37
CA ARG A 130 0.96 -2.49 12.75
C ARG A 130 1.52 -3.86 13.10
N VAL A 131 2.74 -4.07 12.64
CA VAL A 131 3.42 -5.36 12.83
C VAL A 131 4.46 -5.25 13.93
#